data_87732626f07ed8852c01de2c7c615256
#
_entry.id   87732626f07ed8852c01de2c7c615256
#
_cell.length_a   1.000
_cell.length_b   1.000
_cell.length_c   1.000
_cell.angle_alpha   90.00
_cell.angle_beta   90.00
_cell.angle_gamma   90.00
#
_symmetry.space_group_name_H-M   'P 1'
#
loop_
_entity.id
_entity.type
_entity.pdbx_description
1 polymer ?
#
loop_
_entity_poly.entity_id
_entity_poly.type
_entity_poly.pdbx_seq_one_letter_code
_entity_poly.pdbx_strand_id
1 'polypeptide(L)'
;MRRDIIVLGSGGLAREVAMVVERVNAREHRWRFRGFIAATLEEAGRDLGMGKVLGDDAWLLGSDLEADLVVAVGYPKIRAGILARYLESAGRFGFPNLVHPTSSLDFRRVELGRGNVVTAGVAMTCDIDIGDFNLFNLNMTVGHDAVIGSCNVLNPSVNVSGGVRIGDRVLAGTGS
;
A
#
# COMPACT_ATOMS: atom_id res chain seq x y z
N MET A 1 1.93 10.86 20.31
CA MET A 1 2.33 11.62 19.08
C MET A 1 1.87 10.85 17.86
N ARG A 2 1.42 11.54 16.78
CA ARG A 2 1.15 10.87 15.51
C ARG A 2 2.47 10.45 14.88
N ARG A 3 2.53 9.22 14.36
CA ARG A 3 3.68 8.75 13.59
C ARG A 3 3.68 9.37 12.19
N ASP A 4 4.84 9.65 11.64
CA ASP A 4 4.97 10.14 10.27
C ASP A 4 4.63 9.02 9.30
N ILE A 5 3.96 9.34 8.17
CA ILE A 5 3.75 8.43 7.07
C ILE A 5 4.19 9.07 5.75
N ILE A 6 4.90 8.31 4.93
CA ILE A 6 5.44 8.71 3.64
C ILE A 6 4.95 7.73 2.58
N VAL A 7 4.55 8.23 1.43
CA VAL A 7 4.13 7.41 0.29
C VAL A 7 5.29 7.25 -0.69
N LEU A 8 5.68 6.01 -0.97
CA LEU A 8 6.70 5.66 -1.95
C LEU A 8 6.07 5.57 -3.34
N GLY A 9 6.35 6.55 -4.16
CA GLY A 9 5.80 6.81 -5.49
C GLY A 9 5.38 8.26 -5.65
N SER A 10 5.31 8.76 -6.90
CA SER A 10 4.97 10.14 -7.24
C SER A 10 3.97 10.25 -8.40
N GLY A 11 3.39 9.14 -8.83
CA GLY A 11 2.41 9.05 -9.91
C GLY A 11 0.95 9.19 -9.46
N GLY A 12 0.00 8.81 -10.33
CA GLY A 12 -1.44 8.84 -10.05
C GLY A 12 -1.82 7.99 -8.84
N LEU A 13 -1.35 6.74 -8.80
CA LEU A 13 -1.59 5.83 -7.67
C LEU A 13 -1.08 6.39 -6.33
N ALA A 14 0.02 7.15 -6.34
CA ALA A 14 0.55 7.76 -5.11
C ALA A 14 -0.44 8.78 -4.52
N ARG A 15 -1.12 9.56 -5.37
CA ARG A 15 -2.18 10.49 -4.92
C ARG A 15 -3.40 9.73 -4.39
N GLU A 16 -3.78 8.62 -5.02
CA GLU A 16 -4.87 7.77 -4.53
C GLU A 16 -4.53 7.16 -3.16
N VAL A 17 -3.32 6.68 -2.97
CA VAL A 17 -2.86 6.15 -1.68
C VAL A 17 -2.81 7.24 -0.62
N ALA A 18 -2.34 8.45 -0.95
CA ALA A 18 -2.37 9.59 -0.03
C ALA A 18 -3.80 9.95 0.38
N MET A 19 -4.75 9.88 -0.55
CA MET A 19 -6.18 10.07 -0.24
C MET A 19 -6.69 8.99 0.74
N VAL A 20 -6.25 7.73 0.61
CA VAL A 20 -6.60 6.69 1.60
C VAL A 20 -6.04 7.05 2.98
N VAL A 21 -4.80 7.55 3.06
CA VAL A 21 -4.21 8.03 4.33
C VAL A 21 -5.09 9.14 4.96
N GLU A 22 -5.55 10.09 4.16
CA GLU A 22 -6.47 11.14 4.65
C GLU A 22 -7.79 10.56 5.16
N ARG A 23 -8.38 9.59 4.45
CA ARG A 23 -9.64 8.95 4.86
C ARG A 23 -9.50 8.16 6.17
N VAL A 24 -8.38 7.46 6.36
CA VAL A 24 -8.06 6.80 7.64
C VAL A 24 -7.87 7.84 8.74
N ASN A 25 -7.10 8.89 8.48
CA ASN A 25 -6.84 9.95 9.46
C ASN A 25 -8.10 10.72 9.87
N ALA A 26 -9.09 10.85 9.00
CA ALA A 26 -10.38 11.46 9.34
C ALA A 26 -11.15 10.67 10.43
N ARG A 27 -10.87 9.36 10.59
CA ARG A 27 -11.47 8.51 11.62
C ARG A 27 -10.58 8.28 12.84
N GLU A 28 -9.29 8.01 12.60
CA GLU A 28 -8.39 7.48 13.65
C GLU A 28 -7.32 8.47 14.10
N HIS A 29 -7.10 9.57 13.36
CA HIS A 29 -6.03 10.54 13.63
C HIS A 29 -4.63 9.90 13.78
N ARG A 30 -4.35 8.85 13.00
CA ARG A 30 -3.23 7.93 13.21
C ARG A 30 -1.89 8.50 12.77
N TRP A 31 -1.85 9.17 11.60
CA TRP A 31 -0.59 9.59 10.99
C TRP A 31 -0.51 11.09 10.72
N ARG A 32 0.72 11.58 10.64
CA ARG A 32 1.08 12.85 10.02
C ARG A 32 1.63 12.56 8.63
N PHE A 33 0.87 12.86 7.59
CA PHE A 33 1.33 12.71 6.21
C PHE A 33 2.46 13.70 5.91
N ARG A 34 3.62 13.21 5.43
CA ARG A 34 4.80 14.02 5.18
C ARG A 34 4.96 14.38 3.71
N GLY A 35 4.55 13.51 2.80
CA GLY A 35 4.70 13.68 1.36
C GLY A 35 5.07 12.39 0.65
N PHE A 36 5.75 12.55 -0.48
CA PHE A 36 6.01 11.49 -1.44
C PHE A 36 7.51 11.30 -1.66
N ILE A 37 7.91 10.07 -2.01
CA ILE A 37 9.24 9.75 -2.52
C ILE A 37 9.12 9.39 -3.99
N ALA A 38 9.88 10.07 -4.84
CA ALA A 38 9.88 9.85 -6.28
C ALA A 38 10.98 8.86 -6.71
N ALA A 39 10.98 8.52 -8.00
CA ALA A 39 12.01 7.66 -8.56
C ALA A 39 13.37 8.39 -8.70
N THR A 40 13.34 9.72 -8.85
CA THR A 40 14.54 10.55 -9.02
C THR A 40 14.45 11.82 -8.17
N LEU A 41 15.62 12.33 -7.77
CA LEU A 41 15.73 13.55 -6.98
C LEU A 41 15.27 14.82 -7.74
N GLU A 42 15.25 14.79 -9.07
CA GLU A 42 14.78 15.89 -9.92
C GLU A 42 13.31 16.26 -9.66
N GLU A 43 12.52 15.31 -9.16
CA GLU A 43 11.13 15.56 -8.79
C GLU A 43 10.97 16.25 -7.43
N ALA A 44 12.02 16.43 -6.66
CA ALA A 44 11.96 17.02 -5.32
C ALA A 44 11.34 18.42 -5.35
N GLY A 45 10.44 18.69 -4.42
CA GLY A 45 9.68 19.94 -4.34
C GLY A 45 8.43 20.00 -5.22
N ARG A 46 8.22 19.07 -6.16
CA ARG A 46 7.01 19.01 -6.98
C ARG A 46 5.79 18.80 -6.08
N ASP A 47 4.78 19.66 -6.25
CA ASP A 47 3.52 19.55 -5.53
C ASP A 47 2.56 18.62 -6.30
N LEU A 48 2.02 17.63 -5.62
CA LEU A 48 1.06 16.68 -6.18
C LEU A 48 -0.40 17.00 -5.80
N GLY A 49 -0.65 18.19 -5.20
CA GLY A 49 -1.97 18.62 -4.77
C GLY A 49 -2.40 18.09 -3.38
N MET A 50 -1.75 17.03 -2.90
CA MET A 50 -1.98 16.45 -1.57
C MET A 50 -0.74 16.55 -0.68
N GLY A 51 0.36 17.02 -1.23
CA GLY A 51 1.64 17.16 -0.58
C GLY A 51 2.77 17.20 -1.60
N LYS A 52 3.98 17.45 -1.13
CA LYS A 52 5.16 17.59 -1.98
C LYS A 52 5.98 16.31 -2.05
N VAL A 53 6.68 16.16 -3.14
CA VAL A 53 7.78 15.19 -3.26
C VAL A 53 8.93 15.67 -2.39
N LEU A 54 9.38 14.83 -1.45
CA LEU A 54 10.44 15.14 -0.50
C LEU A 54 11.83 14.90 -1.11
N GLY A 55 11.97 13.89 -1.93
CA GLY A 55 13.19 13.44 -2.56
C GLY A 55 13.00 12.09 -3.22
N ASP A 56 14.10 11.37 -3.39
CA ASP A 56 14.14 9.99 -3.89
C ASP A 56 14.50 8.97 -2.79
N ASP A 57 14.65 7.71 -3.15
CA ASP A 57 15.02 6.63 -2.22
C ASP A 57 16.36 6.92 -1.52
N ALA A 58 17.35 7.45 -2.25
CA ALA A 58 18.68 7.74 -1.68
C ALA A 58 18.59 8.86 -0.64
N TRP A 59 17.80 9.90 -0.92
CA TRP A 59 17.52 10.98 0.02
C TRP A 59 16.86 10.47 1.31
N LEU A 60 15.83 9.62 1.20
CA LEU A 60 15.13 9.11 2.38
C LEU A 60 16.02 8.16 3.20
N LEU A 61 16.75 7.27 2.54
CA LEU A 61 17.66 6.34 3.19
C LEU A 61 18.84 7.06 3.87
N GLY A 62 19.30 8.18 3.32
CA GLY A 62 20.37 9.03 3.88
C GLY A 62 19.89 9.99 4.97
N SER A 63 18.58 10.14 5.20
CA SER A 63 18.02 11.01 6.25
C SER A 63 17.95 10.29 7.59
N ASP A 64 17.73 11.04 8.68
CA ASP A 64 17.45 10.49 10.03
C ASP A 64 15.95 10.29 10.29
N LEU A 65 15.11 10.33 9.25
CA LEU A 65 13.67 10.21 9.41
C LEU A 65 13.25 8.80 9.83
N GLU A 66 12.38 8.73 10.82
CA GLU A 66 11.65 7.53 11.20
C GLU A 66 10.19 7.71 10.76
N ALA A 67 9.67 6.78 9.98
CA ALA A 67 8.32 6.88 9.44
C ALA A 67 7.70 5.52 9.12
N ASP A 68 6.39 5.50 9.00
CA ASP A 68 5.67 4.45 8.30
C ASP A 68 5.74 4.70 6.79
N LEU A 69 5.97 3.66 6.01
CA LEU A 69 6.05 3.71 4.55
C LEU A 69 4.92 2.94 3.91
N VAL A 70 4.34 3.51 2.86
CA VAL A 70 3.32 2.84 2.03
C VAL A 70 3.76 2.88 0.58
N VAL A 71 3.84 1.71 -0.05
CA VAL A 71 4.27 1.61 -1.46
C VAL A 71 3.09 1.88 -2.38
N ALA A 72 3.22 2.90 -3.23
CA ALA A 72 2.21 3.33 -4.20
C ALA A 72 2.71 3.16 -5.64
N VAL A 73 3.17 1.96 -5.95
CA VAL A 73 3.65 1.56 -7.29
C VAL A 73 2.85 0.35 -7.77
N GLY A 74 2.23 0.48 -8.93
CA GLY A 74 1.30 -0.48 -9.52
C GLY A 74 1.94 -1.62 -10.33
N TYR A 75 3.26 -1.81 -10.25
CA TYR A 75 3.97 -2.89 -10.93
C TYR A 75 4.65 -3.79 -9.91
N PRO A 76 4.25 -5.08 -9.80
CA PRO A 76 4.72 -5.99 -8.75
C PRO A 76 6.26 -6.10 -8.66
N LYS A 77 6.96 -6.20 -9.79
CA LYS A 77 8.42 -6.29 -9.81
C LYS A 77 9.09 -5.03 -9.29
N ILE A 78 8.61 -3.85 -9.69
CA ILE A 78 9.14 -2.56 -9.23
C ILE A 78 8.83 -2.38 -7.75
N ARG A 79 7.61 -2.71 -7.33
CA ARG A 79 7.16 -2.69 -5.93
C ARG A 79 8.09 -3.52 -5.03
N ALA A 80 8.37 -4.77 -5.41
CA ALA A 80 9.28 -5.63 -4.68
C ALA A 80 10.71 -5.08 -4.62
N GLY A 81 11.21 -4.51 -5.72
CA GLY A 81 12.54 -3.89 -5.78
C GLY A 81 12.68 -2.65 -4.89
N ILE A 82 11.65 -1.83 -4.76
CA ILE A 82 11.62 -0.69 -3.82
C ILE A 82 11.67 -1.21 -2.39
N LEU A 83 10.81 -2.18 -2.06
CA LEU A 83 10.73 -2.73 -0.71
C LEU A 83 12.05 -3.34 -0.23
N ALA A 84 12.77 -4.05 -1.09
CA ALA A 84 14.06 -4.66 -0.75
C ALA A 84 15.05 -3.62 -0.18
N ARG A 85 15.05 -2.38 -0.68
CA ARG A 85 15.95 -1.30 -0.20
C ARG A 85 15.61 -0.83 1.22
N TYR A 86 14.32 -0.82 1.58
CA TYR A 86 13.86 -0.29 2.88
C TYR A 86 13.78 -1.36 3.97
N LEU A 87 13.58 -2.63 3.61
CA LEU A 87 13.48 -3.72 4.58
C LEU A 87 14.80 -3.97 5.33
N GLU A 88 15.93 -3.60 4.73
CA GLU A 88 17.27 -3.69 5.34
C GLU A 88 17.58 -2.55 6.33
N SER A 89 16.70 -1.54 6.44
CA SER A 89 16.95 -0.30 7.21
C SER A 89 16.66 -0.44 8.71
N ALA A 90 17.10 -1.52 9.34
CA ALA A 90 17.22 -1.71 10.81
C ALA A 90 16.07 -1.13 11.68
N GLY A 91 14.81 -1.36 11.31
CA GLY A 91 13.65 -0.98 12.15
C GLY A 91 13.26 0.50 12.10
N ARG A 92 13.96 1.34 11.34
CA ARG A 92 13.67 2.77 11.18
C ARG A 92 12.34 3.04 10.50
N PHE A 93 11.95 2.16 9.57
CA PHE A 93 10.70 2.27 8.82
C PHE A 93 9.70 1.17 9.23
N GLY A 94 8.45 1.59 9.47
CA GLY A 94 7.32 0.70 9.65
C GLY A 94 6.58 0.48 8.32
N PHE A 95 5.87 -0.63 8.21
CA PHE A 95 5.06 -0.95 7.04
C PHE A 95 3.65 -1.36 7.49
N PRO A 96 2.79 -0.38 7.84
CA PRO A 96 1.44 -0.68 8.28
C PRO A 96 0.56 -1.13 7.11
N ASN A 97 -0.48 -1.89 7.44
CA ASN A 97 -1.59 -2.06 6.53
C ASN A 97 -2.39 -0.75 6.44
N LEU A 98 -2.62 -0.26 5.23
CA LEU A 98 -3.44 0.91 4.95
C LEU A 98 -4.78 0.44 4.39
N VAL A 99 -5.83 0.47 5.21
CA VAL A 99 -7.16 -0.04 4.85
C VAL A 99 -8.15 1.10 4.80
N HIS A 100 -8.75 1.32 3.62
CA HIS A 100 -9.75 2.38 3.44
C HIS A 100 -10.98 2.12 4.31
N PRO A 101 -11.55 3.12 4.97
CA PRO A 101 -12.66 2.94 5.90
C PRO A 101 -13.97 2.40 5.31
N THR A 102 -14.13 2.36 3.99
CA THR A 102 -15.29 1.76 3.32
C THR A 102 -15.05 0.34 2.82
N SER A 103 -13.87 -0.22 3.07
CA SER A 103 -13.61 -1.64 2.80
C SER A 103 -14.34 -2.51 3.80
N SER A 104 -14.81 -3.67 3.33
CA SER A 104 -15.53 -4.65 4.14
C SER A 104 -14.64 -5.88 4.35
N LEU A 105 -14.08 -6.01 5.55
CA LEU A 105 -13.33 -7.21 5.97
C LEU A 105 -13.36 -7.33 7.49
N ASP A 106 -13.34 -8.58 7.99
CA ASP A 106 -13.25 -8.89 9.42
C ASP A 106 -11.84 -9.43 9.72
N PHE A 107 -11.03 -8.67 10.44
CA PHE A 107 -9.67 -9.05 10.83
C PHE A 107 -9.58 -10.30 11.72
N ARG A 108 -10.70 -10.84 12.19
CA ARG A 108 -10.75 -12.15 12.89
C ARG A 108 -10.79 -13.33 11.89
N ARG A 109 -11.12 -13.06 10.62
CA ARG A 109 -11.36 -14.04 9.57
C ARG A 109 -10.52 -13.78 8.32
N VAL A 110 -9.80 -12.66 8.27
CA VAL A 110 -8.88 -12.28 7.19
C VAL A 110 -7.53 -12.00 7.81
N GLU A 111 -6.58 -12.89 7.58
CA GLU A 111 -5.20 -12.68 8.01
C GLU A 111 -4.47 -11.84 6.97
N LEU A 112 -4.04 -10.66 7.38
CA LEU A 112 -3.25 -9.74 6.57
C LEU A 112 -1.82 -9.71 7.09
N GLY A 113 -0.85 -10.04 6.24
CA GLY A 113 0.54 -9.70 6.46
C GLY A 113 0.72 -8.18 6.61
N ARG A 114 1.89 -7.66 6.41
CA ARG A 114 2.19 -6.23 6.58
C ARG A 114 2.23 -5.46 5.26
N GLY A 115 2.07 -4.14 5.33
CA GLY A 115 2.28 -3.22 4.21
C GLY A 115 1.27 -3.34 3.07
N ASN A 116 0.15 -4.01 3.30
CA ASN A 116 -0.92 -4.14 2.31
C ASN A 116 -1.70 -2.81 2.18
N VAL A 117 -2.08 -2.47 0.96
CA VAL A 117 -2.96 -1.33 0.66
C VAL A 117 -4.29 -1.87 0.19
N VAL A 118 -5.35 -1.56 0.92
CA VAL A 118 -6.74 -1.95 0.62
C VAL A 118 -7.51 -0.66 0.37
N THR A 119 -7.90 -0.42 -0.88
CA THR A 119 -8.56 0.82 -1.28
C THR A 119 -10.08 0.75 -1.12
N ALA A 120 -10.80 1.80 -1.52
CA ALA A 120 -12.23 1.92 -1.29
C ALA A 120 -13.04 0.81 -1.99
N GLY A 121 -14.08 0.33 -1.29
CA GLY A 121 -15.04 -0.64 -1.82
C GLY A 121 -14.52 -2.07 -1.94
N VAL A 122 -13.31 -2.37 -1.48
CA VAL A 122 -12.81 -3.75 -1.43
C VAL A 122 -13.64 -4.55 -0.43
N ALA A 123 -14.10 -5.75 -0.83
CA ALA A 123 -14.83 -6.67 0.03
C ALA A 123 -14.10 -8.02 0.12
N MET A 124 -13.80 -8.44 1.33
CA MET A 124 -13.19 -9.73 1.64
C MET A 124 -14.12 -10.50 2.56
N THR A 125 -14.35 -11.78 2.27
CA THR A 125 -15.31 -12.58 3.03
C THR A 125 -14.67 -13.20 4.28
N CYS A 126 -14.38 -14.47 4.29
CA CYS A 126 -13.87 -15.16 5.49
C CYS A 126 -12.82 -16.21 5.14
N ASP A 127 -11.99 -16.54 6.14
CA ASP A 127 -10.95 -17.58 6.07
C ASP A 127 -9.97 -17.33 4.91
N ILE A 128 -9.50 -16.07 4.83
CA ILE A 128 -8.59 -15.59 3.78
C ILE A 128 -7.22 -15.35 4.40
N ASP A 129 -6.18 -15.87 3.74
CA ASP A 129 -4.79 -15.69 4.12
C ASP A 129 -4.07 -14.84 3.06
N ILE A 130 -3.50 -13.71 3.48
CA ILE A 130 -2.89 -12.73 2.62
C ILE A 130 -1.49 -12.39 3.12
N GLY A 131 -0.50 -12.56 2.24
CA GLY A 131 0.89 -12.20 2.52
C GLY A 131 1.12 -10.68 2.58
N ASP A 132 2.37 -10.29 2.38
CA ASP A 132 2.85 -8.94 2.57
C ASP A 132 2.74 -8.07 1.31
N PHE A 133 2.58 -6.76 1.51
CA PHE A 133 2.79 -5.73 0.50
C PHE A 133 1.95 -5.86 -0.77
N ASN A 134 0.72 -6.31 -0.67
CA ASN A 134 -0.21 -6.35 -1.80
C ASN A 134 -0.93 -5.00 -1.98
N LEU A 135 -1.40 -4.75 -3.20
CA LEU A 135 -2.35 -3.69 -3.53
C LEU A 135 -3.68 -4.33 -3.95
N PHE A 136 -4.72 -4.09 -3.17
CA PHE A 136 -6.11 -4.42 -3.46
C PHE A 136 -6.81 -3.14 -3.91
N ASN A 137 -7.03 -3.02 -5.23
CA ASN A 137 -7.51 -1.77 -5.81
C ASN A 137 -9.05 -1.69 -5.78
N LEU A 138 -9.60 -0.59 -6.23
CA LEU A 138 -11.01 -0.18 -6.06
C LEU A 138 -12.04 -1.28 -6.41
N ASN A 139 -13.01 -1.46 -5.52
CA ASN A 139 -14.21 -2.32 -5.73
C ASN A 139 -13.91 -3.77 -6.08
N MET A 140 -12.76 -4.31 -5.69
CA MET A 140 -12.47 -5.72 -5.89
C MET A 140 -13.07 -6.60 -4.79
N THR A 141 -13.22 -7.88 -5.08
CA THR A 141 -13.74 -8.87 -4.12
C THR A 141 -12.78 -10.02 -3.94
N VAL A 142 -12.75 -10.58 -2.71
CA VAL A 142 -12.04 -11.82 -2.39
C VAL A 142 -12.99 -12.77 -1.67
N GLY A 143 -13.20 -13.92 -2.28
CA GLY A 143 -14.03 -15.00 -1.74
C GLY A 143 -13.33 -15.79 -0.62
N HIS A 144 -14.11 -16.59 0.08
CA HIS A 144 -13.69 -17.42 1.20
C HIS A 144 -12.57 -18.42 0.84
N ASP A 145 -11.76 -18.80 1.81
CA ASP A 145 -10.68 -19.79 1.69
C ASP A 145 -9.59 -19.41 0.64
N ALA A 146 -9.54 -18.14 0.22
CA ALA A 146 -8.53 -17.68 -0.72
C ALA A 146 -7.17 -17.52 -0.04
N VAL A 147 -6.10 -17.88 -0.75
CA VAL A 147 -4.72 -17.69 -0.29
C VAL A 147 -3.99 -16.81 -1.30
N ILE A 148 -3.49 -15.66 -0.85
CA ILE A 148 -2.84 -14.66 -1.71
C ILE A 148 -1.44 -14.41 -1.18
N GLY A 149 -0.43 -14.62 -2.01
CA GLY A 149 0.98 -14.37 -1.66
C GLY A 149 1.31 -12.89 -1.52
N SER A 150 2.54 -12.52 -1.80
CA SER A 150 3.09 -11.19 -1.51
C SER A 150 3.38 -10.37 -2.75
N CYS A 151 3.41 -9.03 -2.59
CA CYS A 151 3.74 -8.07 -3.63
C CYS A 151 2.83 -8.12 -4.88
N ASN A 152 1.59 -8.58 -4.73
CA ASN A 152 0.63 -8.61 -5.82
C ASN A 152 0.00 -7.23 -6.06
N VAL A 153 -0.42 -6.99 -7.29
CA VAL A 153 -1.23 -5.83 -7.68
C VAL A 153 -2.50 -6.35 -8.35
N LEU A 154 -3.60 -6.24 -7.63
CA LEU A 154 -4.93 -6.64 -8.10
C LEU A 154 -5.69 -5.35 -8.42
N ASN A 155 -5.84 -5.07 -9.71
CA ASN A 155 -6.39 -3.81 -10.21
C ASN A 155 -7.90 -3.66 -9.98
N PRO A 156 -8.51 -2.49 -10.28
CA PRO A 156 -9.93 -2.27 -9.99
C PRO A 156 -10.86 -3.35 -10.51
N SER A 157 -11.85 -3.73 -9.69
CA SER A 157 -12.91 -4.70 -10.04
C SER A 157 -12.39 -6.11 -10.35
N VAL A 158 -11.21 -6.48 -9.91
CA VAL A 158 -10.75 -7.89 -9.91
C VAL A 158 -11.64 -8.69 -8.95
N ASN A 159 -12.09 -9.87 -9.39
CA ASN A 159 -12.92 -10.75 -8.56
C ASN A 159 -12.23 -12.09 -8.34
N VAL A 160 -11.75 -12.31 -7.11
CA VAL A 160 -11.13 -13.57 -6.69
C VAL A 160 -12.19 -14.46 -6.07
N SER A 161 -12.50 -15.59 -6.71
CA SER A 161 -13.47 -16.57 -6.20
C SER A 161 -12.96 -17.32 -4.97
N GLY A 162 -13.86 -18.00 -4.27
CA GLY A 162 -13.52 -18.82 -3.11
C GLY A 162 -12.53 -19.94 -3.43
N GLY A 163 -11.61 -20.22 -2.52
CA GLY A 163 -10.59 -21.27 -2.63
C GLY A 163 -9.47 -21.01 -3.64
N VAL A 164 -9.42 -19.83 -4.27
CA VAL A 164 -8.38 -19.47 -5.24
C VAL A 164 -7.03 -19.25 -4.55
N ARG A 165 -5.96 -19.72 -5.17
CA ARG A 165 -4.57 -19.47 -4.73
C ARG A 165 -3.86 -18.58 -5.73
N ILE A 166 -3.35 -17.44 -5.27
CA ILE A 166 -2.55 -16.48 -6.02
C ILE A 166 -1.14 -16.48 -5.43
N GLY A 167 -0.12 -16.69 -6.25
CA GLY A 167 1.28 -16.64 -5.81
C GLY A 167 1.76 -15.21 -5.57
N ASP A 168 3.09 -15.03 -5.58
CA ASP A 168 3.71 -13.73 -5.39
C ASP A 168 3.86 -12.95 -6.71
N ARG A 169 3.87 -11.62 -6.61
CA ARG A 169 4.18 -10.69 -7.71
C ARG A 169 3.30 -10.85 -8.94
N VAL A 170 2.06 -11.21 -8.74
CA VAL A 170 1.03 -11.29 -9.78
C VAL A 170 0.48 -9.90 -10.07
N LEU A 171 0.26 -9.59 -11.34
CA LEU A 171 -0.52 -8.45 -11.80
C LEU A 171 -1.82 -8.95 -12.41
N ALA A 172 -2.94 -8.70 -11.74
CA ALA A 172 -4.26 -8.95 -12.31
C ALA A 172 -4.78 -7.65 -12.94
N GLY A 173 -5.23 -7.74 -14.19
CA GLY A 173 -5.77 -6.60 -14.94
C GLY A 173 -7.14 -6.16 -14.39
N THR A 174 -7.57 -4.93 -14.76
CA THR A 174 -8.89 -4.41 -14.37
C THR A 174 -10.01 -5.33 -14.85
N GLY A 175 -10.92 -5.70 -13.94
CA GLY A 175 -12.10 -6.51 -14.24
C GLY A 175 -11.83 -8.00 -14.51
N SER A 176 -10.62 -8.52 -14.20
CA SER A 176 -10.31 -9.96 -14.35
C SER A 176 -10.80 -10.79 -13.16
#